data_387ae65c1c6f6044190eb475d80b58f1
#
_entry.id   387ae65c1c6f6044190eb475d80b58f1
#
_cell.length_a   1.000
_cell.length_b   1.000
_cell.length_c   1.000
_cell.angle_alpha   90.00
_cell.angle_beta   90.00
_cell.angle_gamma   90.00
#
_symmetry.space_group_name_H-M   'P 1'
#
loop_
_entity.id
_entity.type
_entity.pdbx_description
1 polymer ?
#
loop_
_entity_poly.entity_id
_entity_poly.type
_entity_poly.pdbx_seq_one_letter_code
_entity_poly.pdbx_strand_id
1 'polypeptide(L)'
;LISRQQLIELSSRVNSRYLPWLDIADETITGKKLLRLSLFQISVGICFVLLNGTLNRIMVVELQHPAWIISAMLALPLLLAPLRMIIGYRSDNHRSYLGYRRLPYLWSGTMGQFGGLALMPFVLILMTSGEGSAANLGFVMCLLALLMVGVGMHMTQTAGLSLATDLASDENRHRVVAVLYLMLLVGMLAGALLFAVLLLSLIHISEPTRRYF
;
A
#
# COMPACT_ATOMS: atom_id res chain seq x y z
N LEU A 1 9.92 -26.41 24.63
CA LEU A 1 10.40 -25.84 23.36
C LEU A 1 9.73 -26.62 22.22
N ILE A 2 8.80 -26.01 21.55
CA ILE A 2 8.07 -26.58 20.40
C ILE A 2 9.09 -26.76 19.27
N SER A 3 9.21 -27.97 18.73
CA SER A 3 10.16 -28.23 17.64
C SER A 3 9.70 -27.56 16.34
N ARG A 4 10.66 -27.25 15.45
CA ARG A 4 10.36 -26.63 14.14
C ARG A 4 9.36 -27.46 13.33
N GLN A 5 9.40 -28.78 13.44
CA GLN A 5 8.48 -29.71 12.76
C GLN A 5 7.05 -29.59 13.31
N GLN A 6 6.88 -29.41 14.61
CA GLN A 6 5.55 -29.21 15.23
C GLN A 6 4.94 -27.85 14.82
N LEU A 7 5.75 -26.82 14.62
CA LEU A 7 5.27 -25.52 14.11
C LEU A 7 4.84 -25.61 12.64
N ILE A 8 5.57 -26.37 11.82
CA ILE A 8 5.20 -26.61 10.40
C ILE A 8 3.90 -27.43 10.32
N GLU A 9 3.75 -28.42 11.19
CA GLU A 9 2.55 -29.25 11.26
C GLU A 9 1.31 -28.49 11.81
N LEU A 10 1.52 -27.58 12.76
CA LEU A 10 0.49 -26.66 13.23
C LEU A 10 0.11 -25.64 12.14
N SER A 11 1.06 -25.15 11.37
CA SER A 11 0.79 -24.21 10.28
C SER A 11 0.05 -24.86 9.12
N SER A 12 0.29 -26.17 8.84
CA SER A 12 -0.44 -26.93 7.83
C SER A 12 -1.89 -27.25 8.23
N ARG A 13 -2.17 -27.24 9.54
CA ARG A 13 -3.53 -27.42 10.09
C ARG A 13 -4.34 -26.13 10.15
N VAL A 14 -3.69 -24.95 10.07
CA VAL A 14 -4.41 -23.68 9.92
C VAL A 14 -5.01 -23.66 8.52
N ASN A 15 -6.30 -23.90 8.47
CA ASN A 15 -7.08 -23.98 7.24
C ASN A 15 -6.78 -22.76 6.35
N SER A 16 -6.30 -22.99 5.14
CA SER A 16 -6.01 -22.00 4.09
C SER A 16 -7.15 -21.00 3.85
N ARG A 17 -8.35 -21.34 4.32
CA ARG A 17 -9.54 -20.48 4.27
C ARG A 17 -9.42 -19.19 5.07
N TYR A 18 -8.59 -19.17 6.13
CA TYR A 18 -8.38 -17.99 6.98
C TYR A 18 -7.12 -17.20 6.63
N LEU A 19 -6.19 -17.82 5.89
CA LEU A 19 -4.96 -17.19 5.42
C LEU A 19 -4.80 -17.44 3.93
N PRO A 20 -5.47 -16.64 3.07
CA PRO A 20 -5.48 -16.83 1.62
C PRO A 20 -4.10 -16.81 0.97
N TRP A 21 -3.06 -16.39 1.71
CA TRP A 21 -1.67 -16.34 1.28
C TRP A 21 -0.91 -17.66 1.46
N LEU A 22 -1.41 -18.59 2.27
CA LEU A 22 -0.80 -19.89 2.49
C LEU A 22 -0.93 -20.82 1.27
N ASP A 23 -2.03 -20.74 0.53
CA ASP A 23 -2.27 -21.48 -0.71
C ASP A 23 -1.34 -21.07 -1.86
N ILE A 24 -0.66 -19.94 -1.74
CA ILE A 24 0.19 -19.37 -2.79
C ILE A 24 1.57 -20.03 -2.81
N ALA A 25 1.98 -20.65 -1.71
CA ALA A 25 3.30 -21.27 -1.55
C ALA A 25 3.42 -22.67 -2.16
N ASP A 26 2.36 -23.19 -2.80
CA ASP A 26 2.31 -24.52 -3.40
C ASP A 26 2.76 -24.52 -4.87
N GLU A 27 3.41 -25.60 -5.31
CA GLU A 27 4.34 -25.74 -6.42
C GLU A 27 3.91 -25.31 -7.83
N THR A 28 2.66 -24.95 -8.09
CA THR A 28 2.24 -24.49 -9.42
C THR A 28 1.26 -23.34 -9.40
N ILE A 29 1.60 -22.24 -10.10
CA ILE A 29 0.69 -21.12 -10.24
C ILE A 29 -0.46 -21.46 -11.19
N THR A 30 -1.61 -21.79 -10.63
CA THR A 30 -2.89 -21.80 -11.36
C THR A 30 -3.37 -20.34 -11.52
N GLY A 31 -4.12 -20.03 -12.59
CA GLY A 31 -4.61 -18.67 -12.85
C GLY A 31 -5.38 -18.03 -11.67
N LYS A 32 -6.12 -18.83 -10.88
CA LYS A 32 -6.78 -18.38 -9.65
C LYS A 32 -5.78 -17.98 -8.55
N LYS A 33 -4.68 -18.71 -8.39
CA LYS A 33 -3.61 -18.41 -7.44
C LYS A 33 -2.90 -17.13 -7.85
N LEU A 34 -2.62 -16.96 -9.14
CA LEU A 34 -2.02 -15.75 -9.69
C LEU A 34 -2.91 -14.52 -9.44
N LEU A 35 -4.22 -14.63 -9.69
CA LEU A 35 -5.16 -13.55 -9.43
C LEU A 35 -5.19 -13.16 -7.93
N ARG A 36 -5.24 -14.14 -7.02
CA ARG A 36 -5.17 -13.88 -5.58
C ARG A 36 -3.85 -13.22 -5.18
N LEU A 37 -2.74 -13.72 -5.72
CA LEU A 37 -1.43 -13.14 -5.45
C LEU A 37 -1.37 -11.69 -5.93
N SER A 38 -1.95 -11.36 -7.08
CA SER A 38 -1.90 -10.03 -7.67
C SER A 38 -2.79 -8.98 -6.97
N LEU A 39 -3.68 -9.39 -6.04
CA LEU A 39 -4.56 -8.47 -5.31
C LEU A 39 -3.79 -7.40 -4.50
N PHE A 40 -2.58 -7.70 -4.03
CA PHE A 40 -1.77 -6.69 -3.33
C PHE A 40 -1.44 -5.50 -4.22
N GLN A 41 -1.33 -5.69 -5.54
CA GLN A 41 -1.07 -4.60 -6.48
C GLN A 41 -2.25 -3.62 -6.58
N ILE A 42 -3.48 -4.10 -6.39
CA ILE A 42 -4.66 -3.23 -6.33
C ILE A 42 -4.52 -2.27 -5.14
N SER A 43 -4.11 -2.77 -3.96
CA SER A 43 -3.92 -1.92 -2.78
C SER A 43 -2.83 -0.87 -3.00
N VAL A 44 -1.73 -1.25 -3.67
CA VAL A 44 -0.66 -0.32 -4.03
C VAL A 44 -1.15 0.74 -5.02
N GLY A 45 -1.94 0.34 -6.03
CA GLY A 45 -2.52 1.25 -7.02
C GLY A 45 -3.47 2.27 -6.39
N ILE A 46 -4.38 1.82 -5.52
CA ILE A 46 -5.27 2.71 -4.75
C ILE A 46 -4.45 3.67 -3.90
N CYS A 47 -3.47 3.17 -3.16
CA CYS A 47 -2.59 3.96 -2.32
C CYS A 47 -1.86 5.05 -3.12
N PHE A 48 -1.35 4.72 -4.30
CA PHE A 48 -0.66 5.66 -5.19
C PHE A 48 -1.56 6.81 -5.63
N VAL A 49 -2.80 6.51 -6.01
CA VAL A 49 -3.78 7.52 -6.43
C VAL A 49 -4.22 8.38 -5.24
N LEU A 50 -4.38 7.78 -4.06
CA LEU A 50 -4.71 8.51 -2.84
C LEU A 50 -3.67 9.56 -2.50
N LEU A 51 -2.40 9.20 -2.53
CA LEU A 51 -1.31 10.11 -2.22
C LEU A 51 -1.20 11.22 -3.26
N ASN A 52 -1.09 10.87 -4.54
CA ASN A 52 -0.78 11.83 -5.58
C ASN A 52 -2.00 12.63 -6.06
N GLY A 53 -3.19 12.06 -6.01
CA GLY A 53 -4.42 12.73 -6.42
C GLY A 53 -5.08 13.46 -5.24
N THR A 54 -5.62 12.69 -4.31
CA THR A 54 -6.52 13.22 -3.28
C THR A 54 -5.80 14.02 -2.22
N LEU A 55 -4.71 13.48 -1.67
CA LEU A 55 -3.97 14.15 -0.62
C LEU A 55 -3.35 15.46 -1.14
N ASN A 56 -2.75 15.42 -2.33
CA ASN A 56 -2.22 16.60 -2.99
C ASN A 56 -3.29 17.68 -3.16
N ARG A 57 -4.46 17.30 -3.68
CA ARG A 57 -5.58 18.24 -3.86
C ARG A 57 -6.03 18.84 -2.54
N ILE A 58 -6.24 18.04 -1.50
CA ILE A 58 -6.70 18.54 -0.20
C ILE A 58 -5.69 19.54 0.38
N MET A 59 -4.40 19.19 0.37
CA MET A 59 -3.38 20.04 0.98
C MET A 59 -3.16 21.35 0.22
N VAL A 60 -3.21 21.33 -1.12
CA VAL A 60 -2.96 22.51 -1.95
C VAL A 60 -4.22 23.36 -2.12
N VAL A 61 -5.37 22.74 -2.41
CA VAL A 61 -6.59 23.47 -2.78
C VAL A 61 -7.43 23.80 -1.55
N GLU A 62 -7.64 22.86 -0.65
CA GLU A 62 -8.53 23.04 0.50
C GLU A 62 -7.81 23.69 1.69
N LEU A 63 -6.57 23.24 2.00
CA LEU A 63 -5.78 23.80 3.09
C LEU A 63 -4.90 25.00 2.66
N GLN A 64 -4.89 25.33 1.38
CA GLN A 64 -4.14 26.49 0.82
C GLN A 64 -2.64 26.49 1.15
N HIS A 65 -2.06 25.32 1.38
CA HIS A 65 -0.62 25.21 1.63
C HIS A 65 0.17 25.43 0.34
N PRO A 66 1.39 26.01 0.42
CA PRO A 66 2.23 26.23 -0.75
C PRO A 66 2.51 24.92 -1.51
N ALA A 67 2.19 24.90 -2.80
CA ALA A 67 2.28 23.68 -3.63
C ALA A 67 3.68 23.07 -3.64
N TRP A 68 4.74 23.89 -3.56
CA TRP A 68 6.12 23.40 -3.55
C TRP A 68 6.45 22.57 -2.29
N ILE A 69 5.92 22.96 -1.12
CA ILE A 69 6.09 22.19 0.13
C ILE A 69 5.41 20.84 0.00
N ILE A 70 4.16 20.85 -0.47
CA ILE A 70 3.38 19.62 -0.61
C ILE A 70 4.01 18.70 -1.65
N SER A 71 4.48 19.24 -2.77
CA SER A 71 5.18 18.44 -3.79
C SER A 71 6.46 17.82 -3.25
N ALA A 72 7.24 18.57 -2.44
CA ALA A 72 8.43 18.04 -1.79
C ALA A 72 8.09 16.92 -0.80
N MET A 73 7.02 17.06 -0.03
CA MET A 73 6.54 16.03 0.90
C MET A 73 6.07 14.76 0.16
N LEU A 74 5.32 14.91 -0.91
CA LEU A 74 4.85 13.79 -1.74
C LEU A 74 5.97 13.11 -2.54
N ALA A 75 7.10 13.78 -2.74
CA ALA A 75 8.29 13.18 -3.33
C ALA A 75 9.04 12.23 -2.38
N LEU A 76 8.82 12.33 -1.05
CA LEU A 76 9.49 11.48 -0.07
C LEU A 76 9.31 9.98 -0.31
N PRO A 77 8.09 9.46 -0.55
CA PRO A 77 7.92 8.05 -0.92
C PRO A 77 8.78 7.65 -2.11
N LEU A 78 8.93 8.51 -3.12
CA LEU A 78 9.74 8.24 -4.31
C LEU A 78 11.24 8.22 -3.99
N LEU A 79 11.70 9.12 -3.13
CA LEU A 79 13.10 9.15 -2.68
C LEU A 79 13.51 7.88 -1.90
N LEU A 80 12.54 7.14 -1.37
CA LEU A 80 12.77 5.87 -0.71
C LEU A 80 12.95 4.69 -1.70
N ALA A 81 12.89 4.91 -3.00
CA ALA A 81 13.07 3.87 -4.01
C ALA A 81 14.37 3.04 -3.85
N PRO A 82 15.53 3.60 -3.45
CA PRO A 82 16.75 2.82 -3.19
C PRO A 82 16.58 1.76 -2.09
N LEU A 83 15.63 1.93 -1.15
CA LEU A 83 15.33 0.94 -0.12
C LEU A 83 14.89 -0.41 -0.71
N ARG A 84 14.38 -0.43 -1.95
CA ARG A 84 14.02 -1.68 -2.64
C ARG A 84 15.18 -2.67 -2.73
N MET A 85 16.41 -2.18 -2.88
CA MET A 85 17.61 -3.03 -2.91
C MET A 85 17.82 -3.71 -1.55
N ILE A 86 17.71 -2.93 -0.47
CA ILE A 86 17.89 -3.44 0.89
C ILE A 86 16.76 -4.42 1.25
N ILE A 87 15.52 -4.07 0.90
CA ILE A 87 14.34 -4.90 1.13
C ILE A 87 14.46 -6.22 0.34
N GLY A 88 14.85 -6.14 -0.94
CA GLY A 88 15.07 -7.30 -1.79
C GLY A 88 16.09 -8.24 -1.16
N TYR A 89 17.28 -7.74 -0.88
CA TYR A 89 18.36 -8.52 -0.24
C TYR A 89 17.91 -9.15 1.08
N ARG A 90 17.26 -8.39 1.95
CA ARG A 90 16.76 -8.91 3.24
C ARG A 90 15.67 -9.95 3.07
N SER A 91 14.73 -9.74 2.15
CA SER A 91 13.64 -10.69 1.90
C SER A 91 14.15 -12.01 1.31
N ASP A 92 15.21 -11.97 0.49
CA ASP A 92 15.80 -13.16 -0.11
C ASP A 92 16.58 -14.02 0.91
N ASN A 93 17.23 -13.35 1.86
CA ASN A 93 18.03 -14.00 2.91
C ASN A 93 17.25 -14.25 4.22
N HIS A 94 15.98 -13.85 4.28
CA HIS A 94 15.18 -14.00 5.50
C HIS A 94 14.88 -15.47 5.79
N ARG A 95 15.13 -15.89 7.04
CA ARG A 95 14.79 -17.20 7.56
C ARG A 95 13.69 -17.06 8.61
N SER A 96 12.44 -17.16 8.18
CA SER A 96 11.31 -17.21 9.10
C SER A 96 11.22 -18.57 9.78
N TYR A 97 10.76 -18.60 11.03
CA TYR A 97 10.42 -19.83 11.75
C TYR A 97 9.37 -20.68 11.02
N LEU A 98 8.49 -20.06 10.24
CA LEU A 98 7.45 -20.70 9.45
C LEU A 98 7.89 -21.14 8.04
N GLY A 99 9.15 -20.90 7.67
CA GLY A 99 9.69 -21.25 6.35
C GLY A 99 9.43 -20.23 5.24
N TYR A 100 8.59 -19.21 5.48
CA TYR A 100 8.30 -18.18 4.50
C TYR A 100 9.38 -17.10 4.48
N ARG A 101 9.96 -16.82 3.30
CA ARG A 101 10.98 -15.78 3.14
C ARG A 101 10.39 -14.40 2.88
N ARG A 102 9.46 -14.28 1.95
CA ARG A 102 8.94 -13.01 1.39
C ARG A 102 7.59 -12.57 1.94
N LEU A 103 6.75 -13.52 2.38
CA LEU A 103 5.42 -13.22 2.92
C LEU A 103 5.41 -12.26 4.10
N PRO A 104 6.34 -12.34 5.08
CA PRO A 104 6.38 -11.38 6.18
C PRO A 104 6.60 -9.93 5.70
N TYR A 105 7.42 -9.75 4.65
CA TYR A 105 7.66 -8.42 4.07
C TYR A 105 6.45 -7.90 3.31
N LEU A 106 5.76 -8.76 2.56
CA LEU A 106 4.52 -8.41 1.88
C LEU A 106 3.45 -7.96 2.88
N TRP A 107 3.28 -8.72 3.96
CA TRP A 107 2.31 -8.41 5.00
C TRP A 107 2.67 -7.13 5.76
N SER A 108 3.89 -6.99 6.24
CA SER A 108 4.34 -5.79 6.96
C SER A 108 4.31 -4.55 6.08
N GLY A 109 4.63 -4.69 4.79
CA GLY A 109 4.51 -3.61 3.81
C GLY A 109 3.07 -3.15 3.62
N THR A 110 2.13 -4.08 3.49
CA THR A 110 0.69 -3.76 3.39
C THR A 110 0.16 -3.10 4.67
N MET A 111 0.59 -3.57 5.84
CA MET A 111 0.26 -2.94 7.12
C MET A 111 0.85 -1.53 7.24
N GLY A 112 2.07 -1.30 6.76
CA GLY A 112 2.68 0.02 6.70
C GLY A 112 1.91 1.00 5.81
N GLN A 113 1.47 0.55 4.62
CA GLN A 113 0.60 1.36 3.75
C GLN A 113 -0.71 1.72 4.44
N PHE A 114 -1.39 0.73 4.99
CA PHE A 114 -2.67 0.92 5.69
C PHE A 114 -2.52 1.84 6.90
N GLY A 115 -1.52 1.60 7.74
CA GLY A 115 -1.25 2.42 8.94
C GLY A 115 -0.96 3.88 8.60
N GLY A 116 -0.10 4.12 7.61
CA GLY A 116 0.21 5.46 7.15
C GLY A 116 -1.00 6.18 6.56
N LEU A 117 -1.82 5.51 5.73
CA LEU A 117 -3.07 6.09 5.21
C LEU A 117 -4.11 6.34 6.30
N ALA A 118 -4.23 5.46 7.28
CA ALA A 118 -5.16 5.62 8.40
C ALA A 118 -4.81 6.81 9.30
N LEU A 119 -3.54 7.21 9.35
CA LEU A 119 -3.10 8.40 10.07
C LEU A 119 -3.43 9.71 9.33
N MET A 120 -3.59 9.68 7.99
CA MET A 120 -3.75 10.90 7.18
C MET A 120 -4.93 11.79 7.59
N PRO A 121 -6.15 11.30 7.89
CA PRO A 121 -7.25 12.15 8.33
C PRO A 121 -6.93 12.94 9.61
N PHE A 122 -6.28 12.28 10.59
CA PHE A 122 -5.88 12.92 11.83
C PHE A 122 -4.80 13.99 11.62
N VAL A 123 -3.85 13.69 10.75
CA VAL A 123 -2.80 14.61 10.36
C VAL A 123 -3.38 15.87 9.69
N LEU A 124 -4.33 15.70 8.76
CA LEU A 124 -5.00 16.81 8.10
C LEU A 124 -5.77 17.68 9.10
N ILE A 125 -6.45 17.08 10.08
CA ILE A 125 -7.12 17.82 11.16
C ILE A 125 -6.11 18.63 11.97
N LEU A 126 -4.95 18.06 12.31
CA LEU A 126 -3.90 18.79 13.03
C LEU A 126 -3.35 19.97 12.21
N MET A 127 -3.21 19.82 10.90
CA MET A 127 -2.76 20.88 10.02
C MET A 127 -3.78 22.03 9.88
N THR A 128 -5.08 21.74 10.09
CA THR A 128 -6.15 22.75 10.05
C THR A 128 -6.39 23.43 11.40
N SER A 129 -5.88 22.90 12.51
CA SER A 129 -6.20 23.37 13.87
C SER A 129 -5.54 24.71 14.24
N GLY A 130 -5.05 25.48 13.28
CA GLY A 130 -4.62 26.85 13.51
C GLY A 130 -3.10 27.06 13.54
N GLU A 131 -2.69 28.24 13.99
CA GLU A 131 -1.29 28.67 14.06
C GLU A 131 -0.59 28.08 15.30
N GLY A 132 0.68 27.76 15.18
CA GLY A 132 1.53 27.39 16.31
C GLY A 132 2.01 25.95 16.36
N SER A 133 2.19 25.41 17.56
CA SER A 133 2.78 24.09 17.78
C SER A 133 1.98 22.93 17.20
N ALA A 134 0.65 23.04 17.15
CA ALA A 134 -0.23 22.00 16.61
C ALA A 134 -0.08 21.83 15.10
N ALA A 135 -0.01 22.94 14.35
CA ALA A 135 0.22 22.88 12.91
C ALA A 135 1.59 22.28 12.57
N ASN A 136 2.65 22.69 13.29
CA ASN A 136 3.99 22.14 13.12
C ASN A 136 4.02 20.62 13.42
N LEU A 137 3.32 20.19 14.47
CA LEU A 137 3.15 18.78 14.77
C LEU A 137 2.43 18.04 13.61
N GLY A 138 1.40 18.66 13.04
CA GLY A 138 0.68 18.14 11.88
C GLY A 138 1.61 17.87 10.69
N PHE A 139 2.51 18.82 10.36
CA PHE A 139 3.50 18.63 9.30
C PHE A 139 4.47 17.48 9.59
N VAL A 140 5.01 17.40 10.81
CA VAL A 140 5.91 16.30 11.21
C VAL A 140 5.19 14.95 11.13
N MET A 141 3.97 14.87 11.63
CA MET A 141 3.16 13.64 11.56
C MET A 141 2.79 13.27 10.13
N CYS A 142 2.56 14.26 9.26
CA CYS A 142 2.36 14.05 7.84
C CYS A 142 3.58 13.41 7.17
N LEU A 143 4.77 13.94 7.44
CA LEU A 143 6.03 13.36 6.94
C LEU A 143 6.20 11.91 7.40
N LEU A 144 5.95 11.62 8.66
CA LEU A 144 6.04 10.26 9.21
C LEU A 144 5.01 9.32 8.55
N ALA A 145 3.78 9.76 8.36
CA ALA A 145 2.74 8.99 7.69
C ALA A 145 3.11 8.71 6.23
N LEU A 146 3.63 9.70 5.49
CA LEU A 146 4.12 9.55 4.12
C LEU A 146 5.31 8.59 4.04
N LEU A 147 6.24 8.65 4.99
CA LEU A 147 7.34 7.69 5.08
C LEU A 147 6.84 6.27 5.32
N MET A 148 5.87 6.08 6.24
CA MET A 148 5.25 4.77 6.47
C MET A 148 4.60 4.21 5.21
N VAL A 149 3.82 5.03 4.50
CA VAL A 149 3.20 4.62 3.24
C VAL A 149 4.26 4.29 2.20
N GLY A 150 5.28 5.13 2.03
CA GLY A 150 6.34 4.94 1.05
C GLY A 150 7.15 3.67 1.29
N VAL A 151 7.62 3.45 2.51
CA VAL A 151 8.32 2.21 2.90
C VAL A 151 7.41 1.01 2.69
N GLY A 152 6.15 1.10 3.13
CA GLY A 152 5.16 0.04 2.96
C GLY A 152 4.93 -0.33 1.50
N MET A 153 4.77 0.67 0.62
CA MET A 153 4.62 0.46 -0.83
C MET A 153 5.84 -0.23 -1.43
N HIS A 154 7.05 0.22 -1.11
CA HIS A 154 8.28 -0.38 -1.61
C HIS A 154 8.46 -1.82 -1.10
N MET A 155 8.14 -2.10 0.17
CA MET A 155 8.17 -3.45 0.73
C MET A 155 7.18 -4.36 0.03
N THR A 156 5.94 -3.94 -0.08
CA THR A 156 4.86 -4.73 -0.70
C THR A 156 5.18 -5.03 -2.17
N GLN A 157 5.59 -4.03 -2.94
CA GLN A 157 5.92 -4.22 -4.35
C GLN A 157 7.15 -5.11 -4.53
N THR A 158 8.23 -4.87 -3.79
CA THR A 158 9.47 -5.64 -3.96
C THR A 158 9.26 -7.09 -3.57
N ALA A 159 8.71 -7.35 -2.38
CA ALA A 159 8.47 -8.72 -1.90
C ALA A 159 7.39 -9.43 -2.74
N GLY A 160 6.32 -8.74 -3.11
CA GLY A 160 5.23 -9.31 -3.89
C GLY A 160 5.63 -9.66 -5.32
N LEU A 161 6.35 -8.76 -6.01
CA LEU A 161 6.87 -9.02 -7.35
C LEU A 161 7.86 -10.18 -7.35
N SER A 162 8.80 -10.19 -6.40
CA SER A 162 9.76 -11.27 -6.25
C SER A 162 9.09 -12.60 -5.91
N LEU A 163 8.08 -12.61 -5.03
CA LEU A 163 7.31 -13.82 -4.73
C LEU A 163 6.60 -14.36 -5.97
N ALA A 164 5.97 -13.49 -6.74
CA ALA A 164 5.25 -13.89 -7.95
C ALA A 164 6.18 -14.45 -9.03
N THR A 165 7.36 -13.86 -9.19
CA THR A 165 8.37 -14.34 -10.16
C THR A 165 9.04 -15.64 -9.74
N ASP A 166 9.20 -15.90 -8.43
CA ASP A 166 9.73 -17.17 -7.93
C ASP A 166 8.77 -18.34 -8.14
N LEU A 167 7.47 -18.07 -8.03
CA LEU A 167 6.43 -19.06 -8.23
C LEU A 167 6.13 -19.31 -9.72
N ALA A 168 6.59 -18.43 -10.60
CA ALA A 168 6.37 -18.54 -12.04
C ALA A 168 7.42 -19.48 -12.67
N SER A 169 6.97 -20.34 -13.61
CA SER A 169 7.91 -21.00 -14.53
C SER A 169 8.62 -19.99 -15.42
N ASP A 170 9.83 -20.30 -15.88
CA ASP A 170 10.62 -19.37 -16.72
C ASP A 170 9.85 -18.91 -17.96
N GLU A 171 9.05 -19.79 -18.58
CA GLU A 171 8.23 -19.49 -19.74
C GLU A 171 7.08 -18.52 -19.44
N ASN A 172 6.51 -18.57 -18.22
CA ASN A 172 5.34 -17.78 -17.85
C ASN A 172 5.68 -16.53 -17.03
N ARG A 173 6.94 -16.30 -16.67
CA ARG A 173 7.38 -15.18 -15.82
C ARG A 173 6.92 -13.83 -16.36
N HIS A 174 7.04 -13.60 -17.67
CA HIS A 174 6.60 -12.36 -18.32
C HIS A 174 5.08 -12.14 -18.23
N ARG A 175 4.26 -13.23 -18.32
CA ARG A 175 2.80 -13.15 -18.17
C ARG A 175 2.40 -12.84 -16.73
N VAL A 176 3.10 -13.42 -15.75
CA VAL A 176 2.86 -13.15 -14.33
C VAL A 176 3.13 -11.68 -14.02
N VAL A 177 4.26 -11.14 -14.51
CA VAL A 177 4.59 -9.72 -14.33
C VAL A 177 3.55 -8.82 -15.02
N ALA A 178 3.11 -9.16 -16.22
CA ALA A 178 2.07 -8.41 -16.94
C ALA A 178 0.74 -8.35 -16.14
N VAL A 179 0.30 -9.48 -15.57
CA VAL A 179 -0.91 -9.53 -14.73
C VAL A 179 -0.76 -8.67 -13.48
N LEU A 180 0.41 -8.68 -12.83
CA LEU A 180 0.68 -7.83 -11.67
C LEU A 180 0.56 -6.34 -12.01
N TYR A 181 1.14 -5.90 -13.13
CA TYR A 181 1.01 -4.50 -13.57
C TYR A 181 -0.42 -4.16 -14.00
N LEU A 182 -1.13 -5.08 -14.65
CA LEU A 182 -2.54 -4.90 -14.97
C LEU A 182 -3.36 -4.65 -13.70
N MET A 183 -3.15 -5.45 -12.65
CA MET A 183 -3.85 -5.28 -11.38
C MET A 183 -3.46 -3.97 -10.66
N LEU A 184 -2.23 -3.50 -10.82
CA LEU A 184 -1.83 -2.17 -10.37
C LEU A 184 -2.66 -1.08 -11.05
N LEU A 185 -2.79 -1.13 -12.38
CA LEU A 185 -3.59 -0.17 -13.15
C LEU A 185 -5.08 -0.25 -12.79
N VAL A 186 -5.61 -1.45 -12.60
CA VAL A 186 -6.99 -1.65 -12.09
C VAL A 186 -7.16 -0.99 -10.72
N GLY A 187 -6.20 -1.16 -9.83
CA GLY A 187 -6.20 -0.50 -8.52
C GLY A 187 -6.17 1.03 -8.63
N MET A 188 -5.33 1.57 -9.52
CA MET A 188 -5.26 3.01 -9.77
C MET A 188 -6.60 3.55 -10.32
N LEU A 189 -7.20 2.86 -11.29
CA LEU A 189 -8.49 3.22 -11.85
C LEU A 189 -9.61 3.15 -10.81
N ALA A 190 -9.66 2.07 -10.04
CA ALA A 190 -10.64 1.90 -8.96
C ALA A 190 -10.50 3.00 -7.90
N GLY A 191 -9.27 3.34 -7.50
CA GLY A 191 -8.99 4.45 -6.59
C GLY A 191 -9.47 5.79 -7.15
N ALA A 192 -9.15 6.09 -8.40
CA ALA A 192 -9.56 7.33 -9.06
C ALA A 192 -11.10 7.46 -9.16
N LEU A 193 -11.80 6.37 -9.55
CA LEU A 193 -13.26 6.35 -9.63
C LEU A 193 -13.91 6.49 -8.25
N LEU A 194 -13.40 5.79 -7.24
CA LEU A 194 -13.89 5.90 -5.87
C LEU A 194 -13.83 7.35 -5.38
N PHE A 195 -12.71 8.03 -5.62
CA PHE A 195 -12.55 9.43 -5.23
C PHE A 195 -13.41 10.37 -6.04
N ALA A 196 -13.54 10.17 -7.35
CA ALA A 196 -14.43 10.97 -8.17
C ALA A 196 -15.86 10.91 -7.64
N VAL A 197 -16.36 9.72 -7.30
CA VAL A 197 -17.72 9.54 -6.74
C VAL A 197 -17.85 10.20 -5.37
N LEU A 198 -16.87 10.01 -4.47
CA LEU A 198 -16.91 10.61 -3.14
C LEU A 198 -16.86 12.14 -3.20
N LEU A 199 -16.01 12.72 -4.05
CA LEU A 199 -15.93 14.17 -4.21
C LEU A 199 -17.21 14.75 -4.81
N LEU A 200 -17.80 14.09 -5.82
CA LEU A 200 -19.07 14.52 -6.39
C LEU A 200 -20.21 14.48 -5.36
N SER A 201 -20.27 13.44 -4.53
CA SER A 201 -21.27 13.34 -3.47
C SER A 201 -21.14 14.46 -2.43
N LEU A 202 -19.92 14.83 -2.04
CA LEU A 202 -19.65 15.92 -1.12
C LEU A 202 -20.06 17.29 -1.70
N ILE A 203 -19.83 17.52 -3.00
CA ILE A 203 -20.25 18.76 -3.69
C ILE A 203 -21.77 18.87 -3.70
N HIS A 204 -22.50 17.79 -3.99
CA HIS A 204 -23.97 17.80 -3.95
C HIS A 204 -24.56 18.03 -2.56
N ILE A 205 -23.86 17.60 -1.49
CA ILE A 205 -24.31 17.85 -0.11
C ILE A 205 -24.06 19.32 0.29
N SER A 206 -23.03 19.97 -0.23
CA SER A 206 -22.68 21.36 0.11
C SER A 206 -23.43 22.42 -0.67
N GLU A 207 -24.05 22.10 -1.80
CA GLU A 207 -24.78 23.05 -2.66
C GLU A 207 -26.28 23.34 -2.36
N PRO A 208 -27.02 22.60 -1.51
CA PRO A 208 -28.47 22.88 -1.35
C PRO A 208 -28.78 24.24 -0.70
N THR A 209 -27.80 24.92 -0.11
CA THR A 209 -28.02 26.17 0.63
C THR A 209 -27.83 27.44 -0.21
N ARG A 210 -27.31 27.39 -1.42
CA ARG A 210 -27.08 28.58 -2.27
C ARG A 210 -28.21 28.98 -3.22
N ARG A 211 -29.30 28.22 -3.30
CA ARG A 211 -30.41 28.48 -4.23
C ARG A 211 -31.59 29.28 -3.65
N TYR A 212 -31.49 29.79 -2.43
CA TYR A 212 -32.58 30.50 -1.78
C TYR A 212 -32.18 31.87 -1.17
N PHE A 213 -31.25 32.59 -1.81
CA PHE A 213 -31.04 34.02 -1.51
C PHE A 213 -30.83 34.79 -2.80
#